data_3f30d904d67179efc8140cb251629609
#
_entry.id   3f30d904d67179efc8140cb251629609
#
_cell.length_a   1.000
_cell.length_b   1.000
_cell.length_c   1.000
_cell.angle_alpha   90.00
_cell.angle_beta   90.00
_cell.angle_gamma   90.00
#
_symmetry.space_group_name_H-M   'P 1'
#
loop_
_entity.id
_entity.type
_entity.pdbx_description
1 polymer ?
#
loop_
_entity_poly.entity_id
_entity_poly.type
_entity_poly.pdbx_seq_one_letter_code
_entity_poly.pdbx_strand_id
1 'polypeptide(L)'
;MTETTLAGALAPAAGARVLGWFAAGSPEWHAARAAGIGGSEIAAVMGLSPYESRFSLWHRKKGLVAPVEETDVMYWGKIHEPAICAEFGKRHPEWDVRLAPTYRRGAQIANPDRRLLLPAAACCQWHKADCCDPEDCGPCCEDCPTCPTLGHVVEVLEAKTSRDDEDWGEPGTDQIPVHYRAQCLWYLDVLGARRCHVAVLIGLSDYREYVVEYNPAEAQILRDGGTEFMRTLAADERPAIDGHSATYQTLRDLPEGLDAVDVEIPTALRDRFYAAQDAGWAAEDELTACRGELLDWIGTGQRAVCERERIATRTVRDGHTYQLLPARTRRTAR
;
A
#
# COMPACT_ATOMS: atom_id res chain seq x y z
N MET A 1 32.92 -11.13 9.00
CA MET A 1 32.10 -12.20 8.41
C MET A 1 31.15 -12.65 9.52
N THR A 2 29.99 -12.06 9.60
CA THR A 2 28.95 -12.42 10.56
C THR A 2 28.08 -13.50 9.91
N GLU A 3 28.16 -14.72 10.45
CA GLU A 3 27.24 -15.81 10.11
C GLU A 3 25.82 -15.36 10.41
N THR A 4 25.07 -15.02 9.38
CA THR A 4 23.63 -14.86 9.48
C THR A 4 23.02 -16.25 9.62
N THR A 5 22.72 -16.63 10.86
CA THR A 5 21.98 -17.85 11.16
C THR A 5 20.57 -17.71 10.55
N LEU A 6 20.35 -18.30 9.38
CA LEU A 6 19.03 -18.44 8.74
C LEU A 6 18.19 -19.41 9.59
N ALA A 7 17.63 -18.94 10.69
CA ALA A 7 16.75 -19.74 11.53
C ALA A 7 15.39 -19.89 10.85
N GLY A 8 15.08 -21.12 10.45
CA GLY A 8 13.75 -21.69 10.24
C GLY A 8 12.78 -20.93 9.33
N ALA A 9 12.57 -21.45 8.12
CA ALA A 9 11.38 -21.12 7.35
C ALA A 9 10.13 -21.42 8.20
N LEU A 10 9.30 -20.41 8.47
CA LEU A 10 8.03 -20.63 9.13
C LEU A 10 7.13 -21.39 8.14
N ALA A 11 6.52 -22.47 8.61
CA ALA A 11 5.45 -23.11 7.85
C ALA A 11 4.37 -22.07 7.53
N PRO A 12 3.65 -22.17 6.37
CA PRO A 12 2.53 -21.28 6.08
C PRO A 12 1.65 -21.19 7.31
N ALA A 13 1.19 -19.98 7.64
CA ALA A 13 0.33 -19.82 8.80
C ALA A 13 -0.82 -20.82 8.72
N ALA A 14 -1.13 -21.49 9.81
CA ALA A 14 -2.12 -22.55 9.85
C ALA A 14 -3.42 -22.11 9.15
N GLY A 15 -3.87 -22.88 8.14
CA GLY A 15 -5.05 -22.59 7.35
C GLY A 15 -4.84 -21.72 6.10
N ALA A 16 -3.64 -21.30 5.78
CA ALA A 16 -3.34 -20.63 4.52
C ALA A 16 -3.33 -21.64 3.35
N ARG A 17 -3.91 -21.25 2.23
CA ARG A 17 -3.97 -22.09 1.01
C ARG A 17 -3.75 -21.24 -0.24
N VAL A 18 -3.20 -21.84 -1.27
CA VAL A 18 -3.14 -21.25 -2.61
C VAL A 18 -4.56 -21.32 -3.23
N LEU A 19 -5.04 -20.20 -3.74
CA LEU A 19 -6.30 -20.15 -4.51
C LEU A 19 -6.06 -20.40 -5.99
N GLY A 20 -4.94 -19.93 -6.52
CA GLY A 20 -4.59 -20.04 -7.94
C GLY A 20 -3.72 -18.89 -8.42
N TRP A 21 -3.50 -18.88 -9.73
CA TRP A 21 -2.78 -17.87 -10.47
C TRP A 21 -3.78 -17.05 -11.27
N PHE A 22 -3.95 -15.79 -10.92
CA PHE A 22 -4.91 -14.90 -11.58
C PHE A 22 -4.18 -13.67 -12.11
N ALA A 23 -4.44 -13.34 -13.36
CA ALA A 23 -3.95 -12.07 -13.92
C ALA A 23 -4.64 -10.90 -13.19
N ALA A 24 -3.87 -9.92 -12.77
CA ALA A 24 -4.40 -8.74 -12.09
C ALA A 24 -5.47 -8.04 -12.96
N GLY A 25 -6.65 -7.82 -12.39
CA GLY A 25 -7.80 -7.23 -13.09
C GLY A 25 -8.66 -8.21 -13.88
N SER A 26 -8.32 -9.53 -13.92
CA SER A 26 -9.20 -10.52 -14.54
C SER A 26 -10.48 -10.75 -13.74
N PRO A 27 -11.58 -11.23 -14.36
CA PRO A 27 -12.80 -11.60 -13.64
C PRO A 27 -12.55 -12.58 -12.50
N GLU A 28 -11.68 -13.55 -12.70
CA GLU A 28 -11.30 -14.56 -11.71
C GLU A 28 -10.54 -13.94 -10.54
N TRP A 29 -9.67 -12.97 -10.82
CA TRP A 29 -8.97 -12.21 -9.80
C TRP A 29 -9.94 -11.39 -8.95
N HIS A 30 -10.90 -10.71 -9.58
CA HIS A 30 -11.95 -9.97 -8.87
C HIS A 30 -12.83 -10.92 -8.03
N ALA A 31 -13.24 -12.05 -8.58
CA ALA A 31 -14.03 -13.05 -7.87
C ALA A 31 -13.27 -13.62 -6.64
N ALA A 32 -11.97 -13.91 -6.78
CA ALA A 32 -11.14 -14.38 -5.69
C ALA A 32 -11.06 -13.36 -4.55
N ARG A 33 -11.01 -12.05 -4.88
CA ARG A 33 -10.92 -10.95 -3.91
C ARG A 33 -12.26 -10.53 -3.32
N ALA A 34 -13.38 -10.78 -3.99
CA ALA A 34 -14.70 -10.34 -3.54
C ALA A 34 -15.07 -10.95 -2.16
N ALA A 35 -14.65 -12.18 -1.89
CA ALA A 35 -14.98 -12.92 -0.68
C ALA A 35 -14.04 -12.65 0.51
N GLY A 36 -13.17 -11.62 0.45
CA GLY A 36 -12.24 -11.32 1.52
C GLY A 36 -11.62 -9.94 1.39
N ILE A 37 -10.54 -9.69 2.12
CA ILE A 37 -9.80 -8.43 2.14
C ILE A 37 -8.41 -8.68 1.58
N GLY A 38 -8.06 -7.99 0.50
CA GLY A 38 -6.73 -8.00 -0.09
C GLY A 38 -5.73 -7.12 0.65
N GLY A 39 -4.42 -7.37 0.45
CA GLY A 39 -3.38 -6.56 1.11
C GLY A 39 -3.45 -5.07 0.78
N SER A 40 -3.81 -4.70 -0.45
CA SER A 40 -4.01 -3.29 -0.81
C SER A 40 -5.27 -2.67 -0.19
N GLU A 41 -6.22 -3.49 0.28
CA GLU A 41 -7.49 -3.04 0.84
C GLU A 41 -7.44 -2.86 2.37
N ILE A 42 -6.52 -3.57 3.06
CA ILE A 42 -6.45 -3.51 4.53
C ILE A 42 -6.13 -2.10 5.02
N ALA A 43 -5.34 -1.34 4.29
CA ALA A 43 -5.07 0.05 4.61
C ALA A 43 -6.34 0.91 4.61
N ALA A 44 -7.27 0.70 3.67
CA ALA A 44 -8.56 1.37 3.64
C ALA A 44 -9.44 0.96 4.82
N VAL A 45 -9.46 -0.34 5.17
CA VAL A 45 -10.17 -0.85 6.37
C VAL A 45 -9.70 -0.15 7.63
N MET A 46 -8.40 0.11 7.73
CA MET A 46 -7.76 0.74 8.90
C MET A 46 -7.77 2.28 8.87
N GLY A 47 -8.29 2.91 7.80
CA GLY A 47 -8.26 4.37 7.63
C GLY A 47 -6.86 4.93 7.34
N LEU A 48 -5.95 4.10 6.84
CA LEU A 48 -4.55 4.44 6.54
C LEU A 48 -4.30 4.70 5.03
N SER A 49 -5.26 4.35 4.18
CA SER A 49 -5.12 4.51 2.72
C SER A 49 -5.38 5.96 2.31
N PRO A 50 -4.53 6.57 1.49
CA PRO A 50 -4.82 7.88 0.89
C PRO A 50 -5.76 7.78 -0.33
N TYR A 51 -6.05 6.58 -0.82
CA TYR A 51 -6.75 6.34 -2.08
C TYR A 51 -8.20 5.89 -1.90
N GLU A 52 -8.46 5.10 -0.87
CA GLU A 52 -9.77 4.49 -0.61
C GLU A 52 -10.08 4.56 0.88
N SER A 53 -11.31 4.93 1.23
CA SER A 53 -11.79 4.94 2.61
C SER A 53 -12.45 3.62 3.00
N ARG A 54 -12.63 3.39 4.31
CA ARG A 54 -13.42 2.27 4.81
C ARG A 54 -14.84 2.29 4.26
N PHE A 55 -15.42 3.50 4.13
CA PHE A 55 -16.76 3.71 3.59
C PHE A 55 -16.85 3.32 2.11
N SER A 56 -15.93 3.83 1.27
CA SER A 56 -15.93 3.52 -0.17
C SER A 56 -15.67 2.04 -0.43
N LEU A 57 -14.73 1.42 0.28
CA LEU A 57 -14.45 -0.01 0.19
C LEU A 57 -15.68 -0.85 0.56
N TRP A 58 -16.42 -0.47 1.61
CA TRP A 58 -17.62 -1.18 2.03
C TRP A 58 -18.70 -1.17 0.92
N HIS A 59 -18.96 0.00 0.32
CA HIS A 59 -19.94 0.14 -0.77
C HIS A 59 -19.50 -0.66 -2.02
N ARG A 60 -18.22 -0.63 -2.34
CA ARG A 60 -17.67 -1.42 -3.45
C ARG A 60 -17.79 -2.94 -3.20
N LYS A 61 -17.49 -3.39 -1.99
CA LYS A 61 -17.64 -4.81 -1.59
C LYS A 61 -19.11 -5.28 -1.59
N LYS A 62 -20.05 -4.38 -1.33
CA LYS A 62 -21.49 -4.64 -1.42
C LYS A 62 -22.01 -4.57 -2.86
N GLY A 63 -21.19 -4.16 -3.84
CA GLY A 63 -21.63 -3.97 -5.23
C GLY A 63 -22.52 -2.76 -5.45
N LEU A 64 -22.54 -1.81 -4.50
CA LEU A 64 -23.37 -0.60 -4.57
C LEU A 64 -22.74 0.52 -5.41
N VAL A 65 -21.45 0.42 -5.68
CA VAL A 65 -20.70 1.31 -6.57
C VAL A 65 -19.82 0.49 -7.50
N ALA A 66 -19.49 1.06 -8.64
CA ALA A 66 -18.62 0.41 -9.63
C ALA A 66 -17.23 0.08 -9.06
N PRO A 67 -16.55 -0.94 -9.59
CA PRO A 67 -15.14 -1.15 -9.32
C PRO A 67 -14.31 0.09 -9.64
N VAL A 68 -13.17 0.25 -8.94
CA VAL A 68 -12.23 1.33 -9.25
C VAL A 68 -11.71 1.16 -10.67
N GLU A 69 -11.88 2.19 -11.49
CA GLU A 69 -11.33 2.22 -12.84
C GLU A 69 -9.80 2.31 -12.81
N GLU A 70 -9.15 1.65 -13.76
CA GLU A 70 -7.70 1.70 -13.87
C GLU A 70 -7.24 3.09 -14.28
N THR A 71 -6.47 3.74 -13.44
CA THR A 71 -5.84 5.04 -13.73
C THR A 71 -4.53 4.85 -14.48
N ASP A 72 -4.04 5.90 -15.16
CA ASP A 72 -2.71 5.88 -15.79
C ASP A 72 -1.60 5.51 -14.80
N VAL A 73 -1.70 5.97 -13.55
CA VAL A 73 -0.72 5.62 -12.50
C VAL A 73 -0.73 4.12 -12.21
N MET A 74 -1.90 3.50 -12.12
CA MET A 74 -2.04 2.05 -11.90
C MET A 74 -1.53 1.26 -13.11
N TYR A 75 -1.85 1.71 -14.32
CA TYR A 75 -1.38 1.10 -15.56
C TYR A 75 0.15 1.11 -15.64
N TRP A 76 0.78 2.27 -15.46
CA TRP A 76 2.24 2.38 -15.50
C TRP A 76 2.90 1.64 -14.35
N GLY A 77 2.28 1.56 -13.18
CA GLY A 77 2.75 0.70 -12.09
C GLY A 77 2.88 -0.76 -12.52
N LYS A 78 1.87 -1.31 -13.19
CA LYS A 78 1.90 -2.68 -13.74
C LYS A 78 2.96 -2.87 -14.81
N ILE A 79 3.21 -1.87 -15.66
CA ILE A 79 4.24 -1.94 -16.72
C ILE A 79 5.64 -1.95 -16.10
N HIS A 80 5.88 -1.21 -15.03
CA HIS A 80 7.20 -1.13 -14.39
C HIS A 80 7.47 -2.26 -13.40
N GLU A 81 6.46 -2.90 -12.82
CA GLU A 81 6.60 -3.99 -11.84
C GLU A 81 7.60 -5.08 -12.28
N PRO A 82 7.52 -5.67 -13.50
CA PRO A 82 8.47 -6.70 -13.91
C PRO A 82 9.91 -6.22 -13.96
N ALA A 83 10.16 -4.96 -14.37
CA ALA A 83 11.49 -4.38 -14.45
C ALA A 83 12.08 -4.14 -13.06
N ILE A 84 11.27 -3.64 -12.12
CA ILE A 84 11.65 -3.43 -10.71
C ILE A 84 12.01 -4.77 -10.07
N CYS A 85 11.17 -5.79 -10.25
CA CYS A 85 11.43 -7.14 -9.74
C CYS A 85 12.68 -7.78 -10.37
N ALA A 86 12.93 -7.55 -11.65
CA ALA A 86 14.12 -8.06 -12.33
C ALA A 86 15.40 -7.39 -11.81
N GLU A 87 15.34 -6.08 -11.53
CA GLU A 87 16.46 -5.36 -10.93
C GLU A 87 16.75 -5.85 -9.51
N PHE A 88 15.71 -6.11 -8.71
CA PHE A 88 15.85 -6.75 -7.39
C PHE A 88 16.58 -8.10 -7.51
N GLY A 89 16.15 -8.97 -8.43
CA GLY A 89 16.78 -10.28 -8.61
C GLY A 89 18.25 -10.21 -9.05
N LYS A 90 18.67 -9.18 -9.79
CA LYS A 90 20.09 -8.97 -10.14
C LYS A 90 20.92 -8.55 -8.92
N ARG A 91 20.34 -7.75 -8.02
CA ARG A 91 21.02 -7.28 -6.80
C ARG A 91 21.10 -8.35 -5.74
N HIS A 92 20.15 -9.30 -5.75
CA HIS A 92 19.97 -10.35 -4.77
C HIS A 92 20.04 -11.75 -5.41
N PRO A 93 21.22 -12.17 -5.92
CA PRO A 93 21.39 -13.47 -6.58
C PRO A 93 21.22 -14.65 -5.63
N GLU A 94 21.15 -14.40 -4.32
CA GLU A 94 20.83 -15.38 -3.28
C GLU A 94 19.36 -15.83 -3.31
N TRP A 95 18.49 -15.13 -4.01
CA TRP A 95 17.07 -15.45 -4.16
C TRP A 95 16.71 -15.97 -5.55
N ASP A 96 15.90 -17.00 -5.59
CA ASP A 96 15.13 -17.39 -6.76
C ASP A 96 13.81 -16.59 -6.74
N VAL A 97 13.73 -15.53 -7.53
CA VAL A 97 12.61 -14.59 -7.57
C VAL A 97 11.53 -15.10 -8.53
N ARG A 98 10.40 -15.55 -8.01
CA ARG A 98 9.30 -16.11 -8.78
C ARG A 98 8.00 -15.35 -8.58
N LEU A 99 7.13 -15.38 -9.58
CA LEU A 99 5.74 -14.92 -9.45
C LEU A 99 5.07 -15.58 -8.24
N ALA A 100 4.21 -14.85 -7.56
CA ALA A 100 3.44 -15.38 -6.46
C ALA A 100 2.00 -15.72 -6.91
N PRO A 101 1.41 -16.83 -6.44
CA PRO A 101 -0.01 -17.08 -6.60
C PRO A 101 -0.83 -16.22 -5.62
N THR A 102 -2.13 -16.26 -5.79
CA THR A 102 -3.06 -15.74 -4.78
C THR A 102 -3.17 -16.71 -3.62
N TYR A 103 -2.99 -16.21 -2.41
CA TYR A 103 -3.14 -16.97 -1.17
C TYR A 103 -4.36 -16.50 -0.39
N ARG A 104 -4.94 -17.41 0.41
CA ARG A 104 -6.05 -17.09 1.30
C ARG A 104 -5.90 -17.77 2.64
N ARG A 105 -6.19 -17.04 3.73
CA ARG A 105 -6.37 -17.54 5.09
C ARG A 105 -7.65 -16.92 5.69
N GLY A 106 -8.71 -17.71 5.79
CA GLY A 106 -10.01 -17.17 6.21
C GLY A 106 -10.50 -16.09 5.25
N ALA A 107 -10.73 -14.89 5.75
CA ALA A 107 -11.10 -13.71 4.96
C ALA A 107 -9.88 -12.93 4.41
N GLN A 108 -8.66 -13.28 4.81
CA GLN A 108 -7.45 -12.61 4.35
C GLN A 108 -7.02 -13.14 2.98
N ILE A 109 -6.68 -12.23 2.07
CA ILE A 109 -6.19 -12.54 0.73
C ILE A 109 -4.85 -11.84 0.53
N ALA A 110 -3.85 -12.57 0.06
CA ALA A 110 -2.51 -12.06 -0.23
C ALA A 110 -2.15 -12.33 -1.69
N ASN A 111 -1.70 -11.27 -2.36
CA ASN A 111 -1.19 -11.30 -3.73
C ASN A 111 0.12 -10.51 -3.78
N PRO A 112 1.22 -10.98 -3.18
CA PRO A 112 2.50 -10.32 -3.34
C PRO A 112 2.96 -10.43 -4.80
N ASP A 113 3.74 -9.48 -5.27
CA ASP A 113 4.21 -9.48 -6.65
C ASP A 113 5.13 -10.65 -6.92
N ARG A 114 6.03 -10.94 -5.98
CA ARG A 114 6.94 -12.10 -6.07
C ARG A 114 7.06 -12.82 -4.74
N ARG A 115 7.37 -14.10 -4.82
CA ARG A 115 7.89 -14.92 -3.74
C ARG A 115 9.40 -15.10 -3.92
N LEU A 116 10.10 -15.04 -2.83
CA LEU A 116 11.55 -15.23 -2.77
C LEU A 116 11.82 -16.61 -2.19
N LEU A 117 12.46 -17.43 -2.98
CA LEU A 117 12.79 -18.81 -2.62
C LEU A 117 14.31 -18.95 -2.51
N LEU A 118 14.75 -19.84 -1.66
CA LEU A 118 16.17 -20.21 -1.67
C LEU A 118 16.49 -21.01 -2.94
N PRO A 119 17.63 -20.78 -3.62
CA PRO A 119 18.04 -21.58 -4.75
C PRO A 119 18.10 -23.08 -4.38
N ALA A 120 17.73 -23.95 -5.31
CA ALA A 120 17.66 -25.39 -5.08
C ALA A 120 18.97 -26.00 -4.51
N ALA A 121 20.13 -25.47 -4.92
CA ALA A 121 21.43 -25.88 -4.37
C ALA A 121 21.59 -25.57 -2.85
N ALA A 122 20.91 -24.55 -2.33
CA ALA A 122 20.92 -24.23 -0.92
C ALA A 122 19.95 -25.12 -0.11
N CYS A 123 18.88 -25.59 -0.74
CA CYS A 123 17.90 -26.48 -0.11
C CYS A 123 18.51 -27.81 0.35
N CYS A 124 19.28 -28.47 -0.51
CA CYS A 124 19.89 -29.79 -0.21
C CYS A 124 20.98 -29.73 0.88
N GLN A 125 21.57 -28.57 1.15
CA GLN A 125 22.53 -28.42 2.26
C GLN A 125 21.86 -28.42 3.64
N TRP A 126 20.58 -28.09 3.72
CA TRP A 126 19.82 -27.98 4.97
C TRP A 126 19.15 -29.29 5.38
N HIS A 127 18.85 -30.17 4.40
CA HIS A 127 18.11 -31.41 4.62
C HIS A 127 18.98 -32.66 4.66
N LYS A 128 20.25 -32.53 4.99
CA LYS A 128 21.27 -33.63 4.99
C LYS A 128 20.93 -34.87 5.84
N ALA A 129 19.87 -34.85 6.62
CA ALA A 129 19.65 -35.97 7.55
C ALA A 129 18.41 -36.82 7.26
N ASP A 130 17.27 -36.27 6.75
CA ASP A 130 16.03 -37.04 6.91
C ASP A 130 15.02 -37.06 5.74
N CYS A 131 15.25 -36.42 4.58
CA CYS A 131 14.16 -36.32 3.61
C CYS A 131 14.42 -36.87 2.19
N CYS A 132 15.66 -37.04 1.73
CA CYS A 132 15.94 -37.66 0.41
C CYS A 132 17.32 -38.33 0.39
N ASP A 133 17.41 -39.41 -0.38
CA ASP A 133 18.71 -40.00 -0.74
C ASP A 133 19.49 -39.02 -1.62
N PRO A 134 20.74 -38.66 -1.29
CA PRO A 134 21.54 -37.71 -2.07
C PRO A 134 21.75 -38.11 -3.52
N GLU A 135 21.62 -39.38 -3.85
CA GLU A 135 21.80 -39.93 -5.21
C GLU A 135 20.52 -39.82 -6.06
N ASP A 136 19.32 -39.69 -5.42
CA ASP A 136 18.03 -39.59 -6.10
C ASP A 136 17.44 -38.16 -6.08
N CYS A 137 18.13 -37.21 -5.47
CA CYS A 137 17.67 -35.83 -5.41
C CYS A 137 17.88 -35.15 -6.80
N GLY A 138 16.94 -35.38 -7.69
CA GLY A 138 16.67 -34.52 -8.83
C GLY A 138 16.29 -33.10 -8.40
N PRO A 139 15.95 -32.18 -9.28
CA PRO A 139 15.51 -30.84 -8.91
C PRO A 139 14.38 -30.99 -7.88
N CYS A 140 14.68 -30.61 -6.67
CA CYS A 140 13.98 -30.86 -5.39
C CYS A 140 12.55 -31.36 -5.53
N CYS A 141 12.30 -32.58 -5.13
CA CYS A 141 11.03 -33.26 -5.26
C CYS A 141 9.85 -32.32 -5.01
N GLU A 142 9.02 -32.17 -6.02
CA GLU A 142 7.83 -31.29 -5.98
C GLU A 142 6.86 -31.65 -4.84
N ASP A 143 7.06 -32.82 -4.25
CA ASP A 143 6.19 -33.40 -3.21
C ASP A 143 6.80 -33.47 -1.81
N CYS A 144 8.00 -32.87 -1.56
CA CYS A 144 8.58 -32.90 -0.22
C CYS A 144 7.87 -31.94 0.75
N PRO A 145 7.08 -32.44 1.71
CA PRO A 145 6.31 -31.61 2.61
C PRO A 145 7.15 -30.76 3.59
N THR A 146 8.44 -31.09 3.69
CA THR A 146 9.38 -30.40 4.59
C THR A 146 10.41 -29.53 3.84
N CYS A 147 10.41 -29.54 2.51
CA CYS A 147 11.34 -28.72 1.73
C CYS A 147 10.91 -27.24 1.76
N PRO A 148 11.73 -26.33 2.31
CA PRO A 148 11.37 -24.90 2.37
C PRO A 148 11.28 -24.24 1.00
N THR A 149 11.77 -24.89 -0.08
CA THR A 149 11.73 -24.32 -1.43
C THR A 149 10.46 -24.70 -2.22
N LEU A 150 9.75 -25.73 -1.80
CA LEU A 150 8.60 -26.31 -2.52
C LEU A 150 7.30 -26.17 -1.73
N GLY A 151 6.78 -24.98 -1.63
CA GLY A 151 5.51 -24.72 -0.95
C GLY A 151 5.63 -23.78 0.22
N HIS A 152 6.84 -23.52 0.72
CA HIS A 152 7.06 -22.53 1.76
C HIS A 152 7.62 -21.24 1.14
N VAL A 153 6.85 -20.17 1.21
CA VAL A 153 7.33 -18.83 0.87
C VAL A 153 8.29 -18.41 1.98
N VAL A 154 9.57 -18.25 1.63
CA VAL A 154 10.58 -17.84 2.61
C VAL A 154 10.45 -16.35 2.91
N GLU A 155 10.41 -15.53 1.87
CA GLU A 155 10.18 -14.09 1.93
C GLU A 155 9.38 -13.64 0.71
N VAL A 156 8.87 -12.41 0.70
CA VAL A 156 8.10 -11.85 -0.40
C VAL A 156 8.70 -10.54 -0.88
N LEU A 157 8.43 -10.20 -2.13
CA LEU A 157 8.80 -8.93 -2.74
C LEU A 157 7.54 -8.23 -3.23
N GLU A 158 7.46 -6.95 -2.91
CA GLU A 158 6.46 -6.02 -3.40
C GLU A 158 7.15 -4.90 -4.18
N ALA A 159 6.76 -4.68 -5.42
CA ALA A 159 7.28 -3.65 -6.28
C ALA A 159 6.38 -2.41 -6.26
N LYS A 160 6.97 -1.24 -6.19
CA LYS A 160 6.25 0.03 -6.18
C LYS A 160 6.85 1.04 -7.15
N THR A 161 6.00 1.92 -7.64
CA THR A 161 6.42 3.17 -8.28
C THR A 161 5.94 4.32 -7.44
N SER A 162 6.76 5.36 -7.31
CA SER A 162 6.39 6.60 -6.64
C SER A 162 6.79 7.80 -7.50
N ARG A 163 5.99 8.87 -7.46
CA ARG A 163 6.30 10.12 -8.16
C ARG A 163 7.48 10.83 -7.51
N ASP A 164 7.53 10.79 -6.19
CA ASP A 164 8.53 11.45 -5.35
C ASP A 164 8.82 10.59 -4.11
N ASP A 165 9.72 11.05 -3.27
CA ASP A 165 10.16 10.36 -2.06
C ASP A 165 9.39 10.79 -0.80
N GLU A 166 8.22 11.43 -0.94
CA GLU A 166 7.37 11.77 0.19
C GLU A 166 6.96 10.47 0.93
N ASP A 167 7.14 10.45 2.24
CA ASP A 167 6.92 9.29 3.13
C ASP A 167 7.88 8.10 2.96
N TRP A 168 8.85 8.19 2.04
CA TRP A 168 9.92 7.21 1.93
C TRP A 168 11.14 7.66 2.73
N GLY A 169 11.52 6.88 3.74
CA GLY A 169 12.68 7.18 4.59
C GLY A 169 14.00 6.69 4.01
N GLU A 170 14.94 6.40 4.92
CA GLU A 170 16.28 5.94 4.54
C GLU A 170 16.21 4.53 3.91
N PRO A 171 16.83 4.31 2.73
CA PRO A 171 16.90 2.98 2.12
C PRO A 171 17.48 1.92 3.06
N GLY A 172 16.98 0.69 2.95
CA GLY A 172 17.39 -0.42 3.80
C GLY A 172 16.69 -0.48 5.16
N THR A 173 15.83 0.50 5.48
CA THR A 173 15.01 0.52 6.70
C THR A 173 13.58 0.03 6.40
N ASP A 174 12.69 0.11 7.39
CA ASP A 174 11.25 -0.13 7.25
C ASP A 174 10.42 1.16 7.11
N GLN A 175 11.10 2.29 6.86
CA GLN A 175 10.48 3.61 6.73
C GLN A 175 9.84 3.79 5.35
N ILE A 176 8.67 3.21 5.19
CA ILE A 176 7.85 3.29 3.96
C ILE A 176 6.48 3.88 4.28
N PRO A 177 5.72 4.35 3.28
CA PRO A 177 4.35 4.82 3.49
C PRO A 177 3.51 3.80 4.25
N VAL A 178 2.79 4.26 5.28
CA VAL A 178 2.08 3.39 6.25
C VAL A 178 1.09 2.43 5.60
N HIS A 179 0.46 2.83 4.50
CA HIS A 179 -0.46 1.98 3.76
C HIS A 179 0.23 0.80 3.06
N TYR A 180 1.47 0.97 2.59
CA TYR A 180 2.28 -0.12 2.06
C TYR A 180 2.82 -1.01 3.18
N ARG A 181 3.16 -0.45 4.33
CA ARG A 181 3.53 -1.23 5.51
C ARG A 181 2.39 -2.16 5.94
N ALA A 182 1.16 -1.65 6.00
CA ALA A 182 -0.02 -2.46 6.32
C ALA A 182 -0.24 -3.60 5.30
N GLN A 183 -0.04 -3.32 4.01
CA GLN A 183 -0.09 -4.32 2.94
C GLN A 183 0.95 -5.42 3.12
N CYS A 184 2.21 -5.05 3.39
CA CYS A 184 3.30 -6.00 3.63
C CYS A 184 3.00 -6.90 4.83
N LEU A 185 2.62 -6.32 5.97
CA LEU A 185 2.28 -7.07 7.18
C LEU A 185 1.10 -8.03 6.95
N TRP A 186 0.10 -7.63 6.15
CA TRP A 186 -1.00 -8.50 5.77
C TRP A 186 -0.53 -9.72 4.98
N TYR A 187 0.38 -9.55 4.04
CA TYR A 187 0.97 -10.65 3.29
C TYR A 187 1.76 -11.59 4.19
N LEU A 188 2.63 -11.03 5.04
CA LEU A 188 3.44 -11.80 5.96
C LEU A 188 2.58 -12.63 6.91
N ASP A 189 1.48 -12.06 7.39
CA ASP A 189 0.56 -12.75 8.29
C ASP A 189 -0.18 -13.91 7.61
N VAL A 190 -0.61 -13.75 6.34
CA VAL A 190 -1.25 -14.82 5.57
C VAL A 190 -0.28 -15.95 5.27
N LEU A 191 0.95 -15.60 4.91
CA LEU A 191 1.94 -16.53 4.40
C LEU A 191 2.79 -17.19 5.50
N GLY A 192 2.81 -16.61 6.71
CA GLY A 192 3.76 -17.00 7.74
C GLY A 192 5.21 -16.65 7.38
N ALA A 193 5.41 -15.70 6.46
CA ALA A 193 6.72 -15.25 6.05
C ALA A 193 7.29 -14.22 7.04
N ARG A 194 8.63 -14.11 7.10
CA ARG A 194 9.29 -13.23 8.06
C ARG A 194 9.47 -11.80 7.55
N ARG A 195 9.75 -11.65 6.25
CA ARG A 195 10.12 -10.37 5.63
C ARG A 195 9.37 -10.14 4.34
N CYS A 196 9.02 -8.89 4.13
CA CYS A 196 8.59 -8.35 2.85
C CYS A 196 9.64 -7.33 2.39
N HIS A 197 10.30 -7.62 1.29
CA HIS A 197 11.13 -6.65 0.60
C HIS A 197 10.23 -5.74 -0.21
N VAL A 198 10.49 -4.44 -0.14
CA VAL A 198 9.78 -3.44 -0.95
C VAL A 198 10.79 -2.77 -1.85
N ALA A 199 10.68 -3.02 -3.14
CA ALA A 199 11.49 -2.36 -4.16
C ALA A 199 10.68 -1.24 -4.80
N VAL A 200 11.18 -0.01 -4.78
CA VAL A 200 10.48 1.14 -5.32
C VAL A 200 11.33 1.88 -6.35
N LEU A 201 10.69 2.27 -7.46
CA LEU A 201 11.24 3.19 -8.43
C LEU A 201 10.60 4.58 -8.23
N ILE A 202 11.38 5.53 -7.72
CA ILE A 202 10.95 6.90 -7.45
C ILE A 202 11.32 7.81 -8.61
N GLY A 203 10.36 8.61 -9.06
CA GLY A 203 10.51 9.37 -10.29
C GLY A 203 10.68 8.43 -11.48
N LEU A 204 11.79 8.47 -12.15
CA LEU A 204 12.08 7.59 -13.30
C LEU A 204 13.40 6.81 -13.15
N SER A 205 14.18 7.05 -12.08
CA SER A 205 15.56 6.58 -11.99
C SER A 205 16.11 6.33 -10.59
N ASP A 206 15.39 6.70 -9.55
CA ASP A 206 15.82 6.47 -8.16
C ASP A 206 15.22 5.16 -7.66
N TYR A 207 16.01 4.10 -7.73
CA TYR A 207 15.64 2.78 -7.25
C TYR A 207 16.11 2.59 -5.82
N ARG A 208 15.16 2.32 -4.92
CA ARG A 208 15.42 2.08 -3.49
C ARG A 208 14.79 0.78 -3.03
N GLU A 209 15.35 0.22 -1.96
CA GLU A 209 14.88 -1.02 -1.33
C GLU A 209 14.64 -0.78 0.17
N TYR A 210 13.60 -1.42 0.69
CA TYR A 210 13.19 -1.38 2.08
C TYR A 210 12.81 -2.79 2.54
N VAL A 211 12.82 -3.03 3.86
CA VAL A 211 12.49 -4.33 4.42
C VAL A 211 11.51 -4.17 5.59
N VAL A 212 10.34 -4.77 5.46
CA VAL A 212 9.35 -4.86 6.52
C VAL A 212 9.45 -6.23 7.17
N GLU A 213 9.80 -6.27 8.45
CA GLU A 213 9.78 -7.51 9.24
C GLU A 213 8.39 -7.77 9.81
N TYR A 214 8.04 -9.05 9.94
CA TYR A 214 6.77 -9.45 10.54
C TYR A 214 6.69 -9.00 12.01
N ASN A 215 5.65 -8.25 12.33
CA ASN A 215 5.31 -7.83 13.67
C ASN A 215 3.97 -8.45 14.08
N PRO A 216 3.94 -9.41 15.02
CA PRO A 216 2.72 -10.10 15.40
C PRO A 216 1.67 -9.18 16.06
N ALA A 217 2.08 -8.13 16.75
CA ALA A 217 1.16 -7.19 17.38
C ALA A 217 0.46 -6.31 16.32
N GLU A 218 1.21 -5.75 15.38
CA GLU A 218 0.64 -4.99 14.25
C GLU A 218 -0.25 -5.89 13.37
N ALA A 219 0.20 -7.12 13.08
CA ALA A 219 -0.59 -8.09 12.32
C ALA A 219 -1.91 -8.45 13.02
N GLN A 220 -1.92 -8.54 14.36
CA GLN A 220 -3.15 -8.79 15.13
C GLN A 220 -4.13 -7.63 14.97
N ILE A 221 -3.67 -6.38 15.07
CA ILE A 221 -4.50 -5.18 14.87
C ILE A 221 -5.15 -5.21 13.47
N LEU A 222 -4.37 -5.55 12.44
CA LEU A 222 -4.89 -5.65 11.08
C LEU A 222 -5.93 -6.78 10.95
N ARG A 223 -5.70 -7.94 11.57
CA ARG A 223 -6.68 -9.06 11.57
C ARG A 223 -7.98 -8.68 12.25
N ASP A 224 -7.89 -8.02 13.40
CA ASP A 224 -9.06 -7.61 14.16
C ASP A 224 -9.87 -6.57 13.36
N GLY A 225 -9.21 -5.58 12.78
CA GLY A 225 -9.84 -4.60 11.89
C GLY A 225 -10.47 -5.24 10.66
N GLY A 226 -9.78 -6.19 10.04
CA GLY A 226 -10.31 -6.95 8.91
C GLY A 226 -11.52 -7.80 9.28
N THR A 227 -11.46 -8.50 10.43
CA THR A 227 -12.56 -9.31 10.94
C THR A 227 -13.79 -8.47 11.23
N GLU A 228 -13.60 -7.33 11.89
CA GLU A 228 -14.68 -6.39 12.18
C GLU A 228 -15.29 -5.81 10.89
N PHE A 229 -14.46 -5.46 9.91
CA PHE A 229 -14.95 -4.99 8.62
C PHE A 229 -15.82 -6.04 7.91
N MET A 230 -15.38 -7.30 7.89
CA MET A 230 -16.17 -8.39 7.30
C MET A 230 -17.47 -8.62 8.06
N ARG A 231 -17.48 -8.43 9.38
CA ARG A 231 -18.71 -8.48 10.19
C ARG A 231 -19.70 -7.38 9.75
N THR A 232 -19.22 -6.14 9.56
CA THR A 232 -20.09 -5.03 9.10
C THR A 232 -20.69 -5.31 7.73
N LEU A 233 -19.92 -5.92 6.81
CA LEU A 233 -20.43 -6.34 5.50
C LEU A 233 -21.54 -7.39 5.61
N ALA A 234 -21.35 -8.40 6.47
CA ALA A 234 -22.32 -9.47 6.67
C ALA A 234 -23.60 -8.98 7.36
N ALA A 235 -23.47 -8.03 8.29
CA ALA A 235 -24.58 -7.43 9.03
C ALA A 235 -25.27 -6.26 8.30
N ASP A 236 -24.81 -5.89 7.11
CA ASP A 236 -25.26 -4.71 6.37
C ASP A 236 -25.12 -3.38 7.16
N GLU A 237 -24.12 -3.33 8.03
CA GLU A 237 -23.83 -2.16 8.85
C GLU A 237 -22.91 -1.20 8.10
N ARG A 238 -23.47 -0.14 7.53
CA ARG A 238 -22.72 0.87 6.80
C ARG A 238 -21.76 1.63 7.72
N PRO A 239 -20.46 1.80 7.35
CA PRO A 239 -19.52 2.61 8.10
C PRO A 239 -19.97 4.08 8.21
N ALA A 240 -19.51 4.75 9.25
CA ALA A 240 -19.74 6.19 9.41
C ALA A 240 -19.10 6.98 8.26
N ILE A 241 -19.69 8.12 7.91
CA ILE A 241 -19.11 9.09 6.97
C ILE A 241 -17.92 9.75 7.65
N ASP A 242 -16.78 9.72 6.95
CA ASP A 242 -15.52 10.38 7.35
C ASP A 242 -15.18 11.57 6.42
N GLY A 243 -14.05 12.22 6.67
CA GLY A 243 -13.55 13.31 5.84
C GLY A 243 -12.71 12.89 4.62
N HIS A 244 -12.70 11.61 4.26
CA HIS A 244 -11.91 11.12 3.15
C HIS A 244 -12.56 11.47 1.80
N SER A 245 -11.73 11.89 0.81
CA SER A 245 -12.23 12.26 -0.52
C SER A 245 -12.98 11.13 -1.22
N ALA A 246 -12.53 9.87 -1.04
CA ALA A 246 -13.21 8.71 -1.61
C ALA A 246 -14.60 8.48 -0.99
N THR A 247 -14.79 8.78 0.30
CA THR A 247 -16.12 8.74 0.95
C THR A 247 -17.05 9.76 0.29
N TYR A 248 -16.57 10.99 0.11
CA TYR A 248 -17.35 12.04 -0.54
C TYR A 248 -17.69 11.66 -1.99
N GLN A 249 -16.73 11.12 -2.74
CA GLN A 249 -16.97 10.67 -4.11
C GLN A 249 -18.00 9.53 -4.16
N THR A 250 -17.88 8.52 -3.30
CA THR A 250 -18.84 7.42 -3.19
C THR A 250 -20.26 7.95 -2.94
N LEU A 251 -20.42 8.92 -2.04
CA LEU A 251 -21.74 9.54 -1.77
C LEU A 251 -22.30 10.31 -2.97
N ARG A 252 -21.45 10.83 -3.83
CA ARG A 252 -21.89 11.48 -5.09
C ARG A 252 -22.37 10.48 -6.12
N ASP A 253 -21.78 9.27 -6.13
CA ASP A 253 -22.03 8.25 -7.14
C ASP A 253 -23.21 7.33 -6.78
N LEU A 254 -23.65 7.32 -5.51
CA LEU A 254 -24.74 6.46 -5.05
C LEU A 254 -26.13 6.87 -5.57
N PRO A 255 -26.55 8.16 -5.60
CA PRO A 255 -27.85 8.54 -6.11
C PRO A 255 -27.90 8.53 -7.64
N GLU A 256 -28.95 7.97 -8.20
CA GLU A 256 -29.25 8.07 -9.62
C GLU A 256 -30.31 9.16 -9.87
N GLY A 257 -29.96 10.13 -10.72
CA GLY A 257 -30.88 11.23 -11.10
C GLY A 257 -30.96 12.36 -10.07
N LEU A 258 -31.95 13.23 -10.27
CA LEU A 258 -32.23 14.39 -9.43
C LEU A 258 -33.74 14.56 -9.27
N ASP A 259 -34.20 14.47 -8.05
CA ASP A 259 -35.57 14.83 -7.70
C ASP A 259 -35.63 16.31 -7.30
N ALA A 260 -36.56 17.06 -7.90
CA ALA A 260 -36.78 18.47 -7.57
C ALA A 260 -37.60 18.63 -6.29
N VAL A 261 -37.04 18.18 -5.17
CA VAL A 261 -37.65 18.22 -3.85
C VAL A 261 -36.74 18.87 -2.82
N ASP A 262 -37.30 19.58 -1.87
CA ASP A 262 -36.59 20.09 -0.71
C ASP A 262 -36.51 18.99 0.35
N VAL A 263 -35.29 18.73 0.85
CA VAL A 263 -35.05 17.76 1.90
C VAL A 263 -34.62 18.48 3.18
N GLU A 264 -35.39 18.31 4.23
CA GLU A 264 -35.08 18.90 5.54
C GLU A 264 -33.88 18.16 6.18
N ILE A 265 -32.88 18.92 6.61
CA ILE A 265 -31.68 18.40 7.27
C ILE A 265 -31.64 18.83 8.75
N PRO A 266 -30.96 18.06 9.63
CA PRO A 266 -30.80 18.46 11.02
C PRO A 266 -30.07 19.79 11.16
N THR A 267 -30.56 20.67 12.04
CA THR A 267 -29.95 21.99 12.36
C THR A 267 -28.48 21.87 12.70
N ALA A 268 -28.08 20.84 13.48
CA ALA A 268 -26.68 20.58 13.83
C ALA A 268 -25.79 20.31 12.59
N LEU A 269 -26.31 19.68 11.55
CA LEU A 269 -25.55 19.46 10.30
C LEU A 269 -25.39 20.78 9.54
N ARG A 270 -26.44 21.58 9.43
CA ARG A 270 -26.38 22.92 8.84
C ARG A 270 -25.32 23.80 9.52
N ASP A 271 -25.37 23.88 10.87
CA ASP A 271 -24.49 24.74 11.64
C ASP A 271 -23.03 24.29 11.52
N ARG A 272 -22.78 22.97 11.55
CA ARG A 272 -21.46 22.39 11.31
C ARG A 272 -20.94 22.68 9.89
N PHE A 273 -21.81 22.62 8.89
CA PHE A 273 -21.44 22.91 7.51
C PHE A 273 -21.02 24.37 7.32
N TYR A 274 -21.79 25.33 7.86
CA TYR A 274 -21.43 26.74 7.78
C TYR A 274 -20.16 27.05 8.57
N ALA A 275 -20.02 26.52 9.78
CA ALA A 275 -18.79 26.70 10.55
C ALA A 275 -17.55 26.16 9.82
N ALA A 276 -17.67 25.02 9.12
CA ALA A 276 -16.57 24.47 8.32
C ALA A 276 -16.26 25.35 7.09
N GLN A 277 -17.26 25.95 6.43
CA GLN A 277 -17.04 26.90 5.33
C GLN A 277 -16.33 28.17 5.84
N ASP A 278 -16.78 28.74 6.94
CA ASP A 278 -16.19 29.95 7.53
C ASP A 278 -14.72 29.69 7.92
N ALA A 279 -14.44 28.55 8.53
CA ALA A 279 -13.07 28.14 8.86
C ALA A 279 -12.20 27.95 7.59
N GLY A 280 -12.78 27.42 6.53
CA GLY A 280 -12.09 27.26 5.25
C GLY A 280 -11.72 28.61 4.62
N TRP A 281 -12.65 29.56 4.59
CA TRP A 281 -12.41 30.93 4.11
C TRP A 281 -11.36 31.65 4.96
N ALA A 282 -11.47 31.60 6.28
CA ALA A 282 -10.48 32.20 7.18
C ALA A 282 -9.06 31.63 6.98
N ALA A 283 -8.96 30.33 6.75
CA ALA A 283 -7.67 29.67 6.46
C ALA A 283 -7.08 30.12 5.11
N GLU A 284 -7.91 30.30 4.06
CA GLU A 284 -7.47 30.77 2.75
C GLU A 284 -7.05 32.26 2.80
N ASP A 285 -7.79 33.08 3.57
CA ASP A 285 -7.43 34.48 3.78
C ASP A 285 -6.09 34.61 4.50
N GLU A 286 -5.85 33.84 5.57
CA GLU A 286 -4.59 33.79 6.29
C GLU A 286 -3.45 33.29 5.38
N LEU A 287 -3.66 32.25 4.59
CA LEU A 287 -2.67 31.74 3.66
C LEU A 287 -2.31 32.78 2.59
N THR A 288 -3.30 33.56 2.14
CA THR A 288 -3.11 34.67 1.20
C THR A 288 -2.30 35.80 1.80
N ALA A 289 -2.59 36.17 3.06
CA ALA A 289 -1.82 37.15 3.81
C ALA A 289 -0.37 36.71 3.97
N CYS A 290 -0.13 35.47 4.43
CA CYS A 290 1.21 34.89 4.55
C CYS A 290 1.98 34.87 3.21
N ARG A 291 1.30 34.55 2.11
CA ARG A 291 1.91 34.60 0.76
C ARG A 291 2.31 36.03 0.39
N GLY A 292 1.48 37.03 0.72
CA GLY A 292 1.78 38.44 0.54
C GLY A 292 3.03 38.88 1.34
N GLU A 293 3.07 38.55 2.61
CA GLU A 293 4.21 38.85 3.48
C GLU A 293 5.50 38.18 2.99
N LEU A 294 5.43 36.90 2.59
CA LEU A 294 6.58 36.19 2.01
C LEU A 294 7.10 36.89 0.74
N LEU A 295 6.23 37.37 -0.13
CA LEU A 295 6.64 38.11 -1.33
C LEU A 295 7.28 39.46 -1.00
N ASP A 296 6.74 40.17 -0.02
CA ASP A 296 7.32 41.42 0.44
C ASP A 296 8.71 41.21 1.04
N TRP A 297 8.90 40.25 1.90
CA TRP A 297 10.18 39.84 2.45
C TRP A 297 11.20 39.40 1.40
N ILE A 298 10.79 38.60 0.42
CA ILE A 298 11.65 38.10 -0.67
C ILE A 298 12.13 39.27 -1.55
N GLY A 299 11.27 40.28 -1.80
CA GLY A 299 11.54 41.41 -2.69
C GLY A 299 11.95 40.92 -4.08
N THR A 300 13.18 41.26 -4.51
CA THR A 300 13.77 40.78 -5.77
C THR A 300 14.42 39.40 -5.67
N GLY A 301 14.48 38.82 -4.50
CA GLY A 301 15.02 37.48 -4.25
C GLY A 301 14.20 36.37 -4.92
N GLN A 302 14.79 35.20 -4.99
CA GLN A 302 14.14 34.02 -5.58
C GLN A 302 13.48 33.09 -4.54
N ARG A 303 14.03 33.01 -3.34
CA ARG A 303 13.64 31.99 -2.34
C ARG A 303 13.45 32.64 -0.97
N ALA A 304 12.34 32.25 -0.32
CA ALA A 304 12.16 32.42 1.12
C ALA A 304 12.86 31.26 1.84
N VAL A 305 13.73 31.58 2.80
CA VAL A 305 14.46 30.58 3.59
C VAL A 305 14.37 30.97 5.06
N CYS A 306 14.08 30.01 5.93
CA CYS A 306 14.11 30.14 7.38
C CYS A 306 14.98 29.03 7.97
N GLU A 307 15.96 29.35 8.82
CA GLU A 307 16.88 28.38 9.45
C GLU A 307 17.53 27.38 8.46
N ARG A 308 17.88 27.84 7.25
CA ARG A 308 18.39 27.08 6.10
C ARG A 308 17.34 26.21 5.40
N GLU A 309 16.12 26.14 5.88
CA GLU A 309 15.01 25.47 5.23
C GLU A 309 14.39 26.40 4.17
N ARG A 310 14.13 25.86 2.99
CA ARG A 310 13.42 26.59 1.95
C ARG A 310 11.93 26.53 2.20
N ILE A 311 11.28 27.68 2.38
CA ILE A 311 9.85 27.82 2.64
C ILE A 311 9.06 27.98 1.34
N ALA A 312 9.56 28.82 0.43
CA ALA A 312 8.90 29.08 -0.84
C ALA A 312 9.88 29.51 -1.92
N THR A 313 9.47 29.40 -3.18
CA THR A 313 10.22 29.87 -4.33
C THR A 313 9.33 30.77 -5.18
N ARG A 314 9.81 31.98 -5.46
CA ARG A 314 9.18 32.94 -6.37
C ARG A 314 9.58 32.60 -7.82
N THR A 315 8.60 32.45 -8.68
CA THR A 315 8.81 32.33 -10.12
C THR A 315 8.42 33.62 -10.81
N VAL A 316 9.10 33.94 -11.92
CA VAL A 316 8.94 35.19 -12.68
C VAL A 316 8.59 34.81 -14.12
N ARG A 317 7.63 35.54 -14.71
CA ARG A 317 7.30 35.48 -16.13
C ARG A 317 7.16 36.92 -16.65
N ASP A 318 7.77 37.20 -17.77
CA ASP A 318 7.73 38.53 -18.42
C ASP A 318 8.13 39.69 -17.46
N GLY A 319 9.09 39.45 -16.58
CA GLY A 319 9.58 40.44 -15.60
C GLY A 319 8.71 40.60 -14.36
N HIS A 320 7.55 39.95 -14.28
CA HIS A 320 6.67 40.04 -13.12
C HIS A 320 6.60 38.70 -12.34
N THR A 321 6.34 38.81 -11.05
CA THR A 321 6.09 37.61 -10.23
C THR A 321 4.89 36.83 -10.79
N TYR A 322 5.14 35.61 -11.24
CA TYR A 322 4.12 34.74 -11.78
C TYR A 322 3.45 33.90 -10.68
N GLN A 323 4.27 33.33 -9.79
CA GLN A 323 3.76 32.44 -8.73
C GLN A 323 4.76 32.37 -7.58
N LEU A 324 4.23 32.21 -6.36
CA LEU A 324 4.96 31.77 -5.18
C LEU A 324 4.68 30.28 -4.95
N LEU A 325 5.66 29.43 -5.23
CA LEU A 325 5.56 27.99 -5.03
C LEU A 325 6.04 27.65 -3.61
N PRO A 326 5.20 27.09 -2.75
CA PRO A 326 5.65 26.58 -1.46
C PRO A 326 6.72 25.50 -1.67
N ALA A 327 7.67 25.41 -0.75
CA ALA A 327 8.51 24.23 -0.69
C ALA A 327 7.64 23.01 -0.42
N ARG A 328 8.02 21.85 -0.95
CA ARG A 328 7.38 20.59 -0.56
C ARG A 328 7.70 20.37 0.92
N THR A 329 6.78 20.72 1.80
CA THR A 329 6.84 20.34 3.20
C THR A 329 6.40 18.90 3.32
N ARG A 330 7.12 18.11 4.13
CA ARG A 330 6.57 16.82 4.59
C ARG A 330 5.20 17.11 5.20
N ARG A 331 4.15 16.59 4.59
CA ARG A 331 2.84 16.58 5.22
C ARG A 331 3.00 15.79 6.50
N THR A 332 2.97 16.46 7.65
CA THR A 332 2.77 15.73 8.91
C THR A 332 1.50 14.92 8.75
N ALA A 333 1.61 13.60 8.88
CA ALA A 333 0.49 12.69 8.82
C ALA A 333 -0.64 13.23 9.73
N ARG A 334 -1.82 13.39 9.16
CA ARG A 334 -3.03 13.76 9.90
C ARG A 334 -3.60 12.54 10.60
#